data_76fab8fb21e6f3cf161725c058b122fa
#
_entry.id   76fab8fb21e6f3cf161725c058b122fa
#
_cell.length_a   1.000
_cell.length_b   1.000
_cell.length_c   1.000
_cell.angle_alpha   90.00
_cell.angle_beta   90.00
_cell.angle_gamma   90.00
#
_symmetry.space_group_name_H-M   'P 1'
#
loop_
_entity.id
_entity.type
_entity.pdbx_description
1 polymer ?
#
loop_
_entity_poly.entity_id
_entity_poly.type
_entity_poly.pdbx_seq_one_letter_code
_entity_poly.pdbx_strand_id
1 'polypeptide(L)'
;MPNDTYNSPFNARYASKEMQYIYSPDFKFKTWRKLWIALAEAEKELGLDITQEQIDELKANADNINYDVAREYEKKFRHDVMSHVHAYGEQCPKAKPIIHLGATSCYVGDNTDVITMREALLLIKKKLVNAIASVSKFADEYKDMPCLGFTHFQPAQPTTVGKRATLWLMDLVMDYEEICHVIDSLMLLGSKGTCLLYTSPSPRDISGSR
;
A
#
# COMPACT_ATOMS: atom_id res chain seq x y z
N MET A 1 -21.48 9.31 -14.92
CA MET A 1 -20.18 9.94 -15.24
C MET A 1 -20.19 10.26 -16.73
N PRO A 2 -19.66 11.38 -17.16
CA PRO A 2 -19.57 11.67 -18.59
C PRO A 2 -18.71 10.61 -19.29
N ASN A 3 -19.07 10.23 -20.50
CA ASN A 3 -18.36 9.20 -21.28
C ASN A 3 -17.14 9.75 -22.04
N ASP A 4 -16.76 10.98 -21.79
CA ASP A 4 -15.65 11.72 -22.38
C ASP A 4 -14.37 11.68 -21.53
N THR A 5 -14.40 10.96 -20.41
CA THR A 5 -13.27 10.82 -19.49
C THR A 5 -12.79 9.37 -19.45
N TYR A 6 -11.49 9.16 -19.59
CA TYR A 6 -10.89 7.83 -19.45
C TYR A 6 -11.10 7.27 -18.05
N ASN A 7 -11.58 6.04 -17.97
CA ASN A 7 -11.73 5.29 -16.73
C ASN A 7 -11.06 3.92 -16.89
N SER A 8 -10.15 3.61 -15.98
CA SER A 8 -9.42 2.33 -16.03
C SER A 8 -10.35 1.15 -15.76
N PRO A 9 -10.36 0.12 -16.63
CA PRO A 9 -11.10 -1.10 -16.37
C PRO A 9 -10.61 -1.86 -15.14
N PHE A 10 -9.36 -1.66 -14.71
CA PHE A 10 -8.84 -2.27 -13.48
C PHE A 10 -9.66 -1.84 -12.27
N ASN A 11 -10.07 -0.58 -12.18
CA ASN A 11 -10.91 -0.09 -11.08
C ASN A 11 -12.35 -0.56 -11.23
N ALA A 12 -12.95 -0.37 -12.42
CA ALA A 12 -14.38 -0.57 -12.61
C ALA A 12 -14.80 -2.05 -12.65
N ARG A 13 -13.93 -2.96 -13.15
CA ARG A 13 -14.28 -4.35 -13.46
C ARG A 13 -13.50 -5.41 -12.67
N TYR A 14 -12.24 -5.16 -12.35
CA TYR A 14 -11.35 -6.20 -11.84
C TYR A 14 -10.94 -6.00 -10.38
N ALA A 15 -10.74 -4.77 -9.92
CA ALA A 15 -10.36 -4.53 -8.53
C ALA A 15 -11.54 -4.71 -7.57
N SER A 16 -11.32 -5.42 -6.46
CA SER A 16 -12.29 -5.49 -5.37
C SER A 16 -12.40 -4.13 -4.67
N LYS A 17 -13.51 -3.90 -3.94
CA LYS A 17 -13.71 -2.65 -3.19
C LYS A 17 -12.60 -2.42 -2.15
N GLU A 18 -12.11 -3.48 -1.52
CA GLU A 18 -11.02 -3.41 -0.56
C GLU A 18 -9.72 -2.96 -1.23
N MET A 19 -9.39 -3.51 -2.40
CA MET A 19 -8.21 -3.10 -3.16
C MET A 19 -8.31 -1.66 -3.64
N GLN A 20 -9.49 -1.24 -4.11
CA GLN A 20 -9.74 0.15 -4.50
C GLN A 20 -9.56 1.12 -3.33
N TYR A 21 -9.99 0.72 -2.11
CA TYR A 21 -9.80 1.54 -0.92
C TYR A 21 -8.32 1.69 -0.56
N ILE A 22 -7.53 0.62 -0.60
CA ILE A 22 -6.08 0.66 -0.32
C ILE A 22 -5.34 1.66 -1.23
N TYR A 23 -5.79 1.81 -2.47
CA TYR A 23 -5.22 2.77 -3.43
C TYR A 23 -6.01 4.08 -3.54
N SER A 24 -6.92 4.34 -2.61
CA SER A 24 -7.73 5.55 -2.62
C SER A 24 -7.02 6.75 -1.99
N PRO A 25 -7.44 7.98 -2.34
CA PRO A 25 -7.00 9.19 -1.63
C PRO A 25 -7.23 9.13 -0.12
N ASP A 26 -8.35 8.56 0.33
CA ASP A 26 -8.66 8.43 1.75
C ASP A 26 -7.59 7.61 2.49
N PHE A 27 -7.23 6.45 1.96
CA PHE A 27 -6.17 5.63 2.55
C PHE A 27 -4.83 6.37 2.56
N LYS A 28 -4.45 6.99 1.42
CA LYS A 28 -3.21 7.75 1.27
C LYS A 28 -3.10 8.87 2.30
N PHE A 29 -4.08 9.75 2.37
CA PHE A 29 -3.98 10.94 3.20
C PHE A 29 -4.20 10.67 4.70
N LYS A 30 -4.99 9.67 5.05
CA LYS A 30 -5.07 9.18 6.43
C LYS A 30 -3.74 8.56 6.88
N THR A 31 -3.05 7.85 5.98
CA THR A 31 -1.71 7.32 6.26
C THR A 31 -0.70 8.44 6.46
N TRP A 32 -0.74 9.51 5.68
CA TRP A 32 0.09 10.70 5.90
C TRP A 32 -0.12 11.29 7.31
N ARG A 33 -1.37 11.43 7.74
CA ARG A 33 -1.66 11.94 9.10
C ARG A 33 -1.12 11.02 10.20
N LYS A 34 -1.24 9.71 10.03
CA LYS A 34 -0.64 8.73 10.96
C LYS A 34 0.88 8.87 11.02
N LEU A 35 1.54 9.07 9.89
CA LEU A 35 2.99 9.29 9.83
C LEU A 35 3.39 10.60 10.50
N TRP A 36 2.65 11.69 10.33
CA TRP A 36 2.92 12.94 11.03
C TRP A 36 2.70 12.84 12.55
N ILE A 37 1.70 12.07 12.99
CA ILE A 37 1.50 11.78 14.42
C ILE A 37 2.69 10.99 14.97
N ALA A 38 3.10 9.93 14.28
CA ALA A 38 4.25 9.12 14.69
C ALA A 38 5.56 9.94 14.72
N LEU A 39 5.74 10.87 13.78
CA LEU A 39 6.86 11.79 13.76
C LEU A 39 6.86 12.67 15.02
N ALA A 40 5.74 13.31 15.32
CA ALA A 40 5.61 14.18 16.49
C ALA A 40 5.81 13.43 17.83
N GLU A 41 5.32 12.17 17.90
CA GLU A 41 5.56 11.30 19.07
C GLU A 41 7.05 10.99 19.24
N ALA A 42 7.72 10.58 18.16
CA ALA A 42 9.16 10.27 18.19
C ALA A 42 10.01 11.52 18.52
N GLU A 43 9.69 12.67 17.95
CA GLU A 43 10.37 13.91 18.22
C GLU A 43 10.22 14.37 19.69
N LYS A 44 9.03 14.16 20.27
CA LYS A 44 8.79 14.40 21.69
C LYS A 44 9.63 13.47 22.56
N GLU A 45 9.71 12.17 22.23
CA GLU A 45 10.56 11.20 22.94
C GLU A 45 12.04 11.58 22.89
N LEU A 46 12.48 12.19 21.79
CA LEU A 46 13.84 12.72 21.61
C LEU A 46 14.09 14.04 22.34
N GLY A 47 13.09 14.59 23.02
CA GLY A 47 13.22 15.78 23.87
C GLY A 47 12.95 17.11 23.16
N LEU A 48 12.32 17.10 21.97
CA LEU A 48 11.83 18.33 21.36
C LEU A 48 10.64 18.90 22.18
N ASP A 49 10.46 20.21 22.14
CA ASP A 49 9.37 20.91 22.84
C ASP A 49 8.02 20.68 22.14
N ILE A 50 7.54 19.45 22.23
CA ILE A 50 6.24 19.01 21.70
C ILE A 50 5.37 18.55 22.86
N THR A 51 4.20 19.19 22.99
CA THR A 51 3.27 18.91 24.09
C THR A 51 2.37 17.70 23.77
N GLN A 52 1.87 17.05 24.84
CA GLN A 52 0.89 15.98 24.66
C GLN A 52 -0.42 16.51 24.04
N GLU A 53 -0.80 17.72 24.40
CA GLU A 53 -2.00 18.37 23.85
C GLU A 53 -1.94 18.53 22.33
N GLN A 54 -0.77 18.87 21.77
CA GLN A 54 -0.56 18.96 20.33
C GLN A 54 -0.74 17.60 19.64
N ILE A 55 -0.16 16.55 20.22
CA ILE A 55 -0.30 15.17 19.69
C ILE A 55 -1.75 14.70 19.77
N ASP A 56 -2.44 14.96 20.86
CA ASP A 56 -3.84 14.57 21.04
C ASP A 56 -4.76 15.31 20.06
N GLU A 57 -4.47 16.58 19.76
CA GLU A 57 -5.19 17.35 18.74
C GLU A 57 -5.00 16.76 17.33
N LEU A 58 -3.77 16.32 16.98
CA LEU A 58 -3.51 15.60 15.73
C LEU A 58 -4.31 14.29 15.67
N LYS A 59 -4.26 13.50 16.73
CA LYS A 59 -4.97 12.21 16.80
C LYS A 59 -6.48 12.39 16.62
N ALA A 60 -7.05 13.38 17.26
CA ALA A 60 -8.49 13.66 17.19
C ALA A 60 -8.97 13.98 15.77
N ASN A 61 -8.09 14.54 14.93
CA ASN A 61 -8.40 14.92 13.56
C ASN A 61 -7.79 13.99 12.50
N ALA A 62 -7.21 12.85 12.88
CA ALA A 62 -6.46 11.97 11.97
C ALA A 62 -7.29 11.48 10.78
N ASP A 63 -8.57 11.20 10.98
CA ASP A 63 -9.45 10.61 9.97
C ASP A 63 -10.33 11.63 9.23
N ASN A 64 -10.37 12.88 9.68
CA ASN A 64 -11.23 13.92 9.13
C ASN A 64 -10.50 14.75 8.07
N ILE A 65 -10.38 14.23 6.84
CA ILE A 65 -9.70 14.92 5.74
C ILE A 65 -10.60 15.98 5.11
N ASN A 66 -10.19 17.25 5.15
CA ASN A 66 -10.87 18.32 4.43
C ASN A 66 -10.25 18.49 3.02
N TYR A 67 -10.81 17.79 2.06
CA TYR A 67 -10.33 17.80 0.67
C TYR A 67 -10.52 19.15 -0.03
N ASP A 68 -11.55 19.90 0.32
CA ASP A 68 -11.81 21.19 -0.31
C ASP A 68 -10.72 22.20 0.06
N VAL A 69 -10.40 22.31 1.32
CA VAL A 69 -9.31 23.16 1.82
C VAL A 69 -7.97 22.69 1.26
N ALA A 70 -7.71 21.38 1.22
CA ALA A 70 -6.48 20.85 0.63
C ALA A 70 -6.34 21.22 -0.86
N ARG A 71 -7.42 21.15 -1.65
CA ARG A 71 -7.43 21.57 -3.06
C ARG A 71 -7.20 23.06 -3.24
N GLU A 72 -7.71 23.90 -2.35
CA GLU A 72 -7.46 25.36 -2.40
C GLU A 72 -5.98 25.67 -2.13
N TYR A 73 -5.39 25.00 -1.15
CA TYR A 73 -3.95 25.13 -0.89
C TYR A 73 -3.11 24.59 -2.04
N GLU A 74 -3.51 23.48 -2.68
CA GLU A 74 -2.82 22.91 -3.84
C GLU A 74 -2.79 23.90 -5.02
N LYS A 75 -3.89 24.57 -5.30
CA LYS A 75 -3.92 25.62 -6.33
C LYS A 75 -2.93 26.77 -6.02
N LYS A 76 -2.74 27.08 -4.73
CA LYS A 76 -1.88 28.15 -4.29
C LYS A 76 -0.40 27.77 -4.25
N PHE A 77 -0.09 26.60 -3.70
CA PHE A 77 1.30 26.18 -3.45
C PHE A 77 1.86 25.26 -4.54
N ARG A 78 0.98 24.61 -5.32
CA ARG A 78 1.35 23.59 -6.32
C ARG A 78 2.24 22.50 -5.73
N HIS A 79 1.89 22.07 -4.51
CA HIS A 79 2.62 21.08 -3.74
C HIS A 79 1.65 20.31 -2.83
N ASP A 80 1.39 19.04 -3.15
CA ASP A 80 0.39 18.20 -2.50
C ASP A 80 0.63 18.03 -1.00
N VAL A 81 1.86 17.68 -0.58
CA VAL A 81 2.16 17.47 0.84
C VAL A 81 1.96 18.75 1.64
N MET A 82 2.47 19.89 1.17
CA MET A 82 2.31 21.16 1.86
C MET A 82 0.84 21.59 1.93
N SER A 83 0.05 21.30 0.90
CA SER A 83 -1.38 21.57 0.89
C SER A 83 -2.12 20.80 1.99
N HIS A 84 -1.77 19.54 2.19
CA HIS A 84 -2.31 18.72 3.27
C HIS A 84 -1.77 19.11 4.65
N VAL A 85 -0.51 19.57 4.77
CA VAL A 85 0.05 20.12 6.01
C VAL A 85 -0.77 21.35 6.45
N HIS A 86 -1.03 22.29 5.52
CA HIS A 86 -1.83 23.47 5.83
C HIS A 86 -3.28 23.14 6.16
N ALA A 87 -3.92 22.26 5.38
CA ALA A 87 -5.29 21.83 5.64
C ALA A 87 -5.43 21.14 7.01
N TYR A 88 -4.43 20.34 7.39
CA TYR A 88 -4.40 19.69 8.70
C TYR A 88 -4.16 20.72 9.81
N GLY A 89 -3.26 21.68 9.58
CA GLY A 89 -2.97 22.77 10.52
C GLY A 89 -4.15 23.69 10.79
N GLU A 90 -5.10 23.85 9.86
CA GLU A 90 -6.36 24.57 10.14
C GLU A 90 -7.26 23.83 11.14
N GLN A 91 -7.25 22.50 11.08
CA GLN A 91 -8.00 21.66 12.02
C GLN A 91 -7.29 21.50 13.37
N CYS A 92 -5.97 21.70 13.39
CA CYS A 92 -5.10 21.49 14.53
C CYS A 92 -4.25 22.74 14.81
N PRO A 93 -4.86 23.86 15.27
CA PRO A 93 -4.15 25.12 15.43
C PRO A 93 -2.99 25.06 16.43
N LYS A 94 -3.09 24.27 17.49
CA LYS A 94 -2.03 24.10 18.50
C LYS A 94 -0.87 23.27 17.94
N ALA A 95 -1.18 22.26 17.15
CA ALA A 95 -0.19 21.36 16.56
C ALA A 95 0.38 21.88 15.23
N LYS A 96 -0.22 22.91 14.63
CA LYS A 96 0.20 23.43 13.32
C LYS A 96 1.71 23.65 13.18
N PRO A 97 2.45 24.18 14.17
CA PRO A 97 3.88 24.41 14.04
C PRO A 97 4.73 23.14 13.99
N ILE A 98 4.21 22.00 14.45
CA ILE A 98 4.95 20.73 14.55
C ILE A 98 4.56 19.72 13.46
N ILE A 99 3.53 20.00 12.66
CA ILE A 99 3.17 19.11 11.56
C ILE A 99 4.31 19.12 10.54
N HIS A 100 4.84 17.92 10.23
CA HIS A 100 5.91 17.75 9.24
C HIS A 100 7.26 18.40 9.66
N LEU A 101 7.49 18.58 10.95
CA LEU A 101 8.72 19.19 11.48
C LEU A 101 9.93 18.33 11.08
N GLY A 102 10.99 18.97 10.60
CA GLY A 102 12.23 18.31 10.20
C GLY A 102 12.14 17.31 9.04
N ALA A 103 10.96 17.06 8.49
CA ALA A 103 10.75 16.10 7.41
C ALA A 103 10.61 16.76 6.03
N THR A 104 10.75 15.97 4.99
CA THR A 104 10.43 16.35 3.61
C THR A 104 9.23 15.57 3.10
N SER A 105 8.71 15.95 1.92
CA SER A 105 7.58 15.27 1.28
C SER A 105 7.80 13.76 1.10
N CYS A 106 9.04 13.32 0.86
CA CYS A 106 9.39 11.91 0.73
C CYS A 106 9.19 11.11 2.04
N TYR A 107 9.19 11.75 3.19
CA TYR A 107 8.88 11.06 4.45
C TYR A 107 7.48 10.43 4.40
N VAL A 108 6.47 11.22 4.10
CA VAL A 108 5.09 10.70 4.03
C VAL A 108 4.82 9.96 2.72
N GLY A 109 5.36 10.42 1.60
CA GLY A 109 5.17 9.79 0.30
C GLY A 109 5.70 8.37 0.26
N ASP A 110 7.01 8.22 0.41
CA ASP A 110 7.70 6.93 0.24
C ASP A 110 7.24 5.89 1.29
N ASN A 111 7.08 6.30 2.55
CA ASN A 111 6.59 5.38 3.59
C ASN A 111 5.13 4.97 3.37
N THR A 112 4.29 5.87 2.85
CA THR A 112 2.91 5.52 2.49
C THR A 112 2.87 4.53 1.33
N ASP A 113 3.75 4.64 0.36
CA ASP A 113 3.83 3.69 -0.75
C ASP A 113 4.19 2.28 -0.25
N VAL A 114 5.15 2.17 0.68
CA VAL A 114 5.49 0.89 1.32
C VAL A 114 4.30 0.32 2.10
N ILE A 115 3.60 1.15 2.89
CA ILE A 115 2.42 0.73 3.65
C ILE A 115 1.31 0.26 2.69
N THR A 116 1.06 1.00 1.61
CA THR A 116 0.06 0.65 0.59
C THR A 116 0.39 -0.69 -0.07
N MET A 117 1.65 -0.91 -0.46
CA MET A 117 2.10 -2.18 -1.03
C MET A 117 1.91 -3.34 -0.05
N ARG A 118 2.26 -3.13 1.22
CA ARG A 118 2.09 -4.16 2.26
C ARG A 118 0.62 -4.54 2.45
N GLU A 119 -0.28 -3.56 2.57
CA GLU A 119 -1.71 -3.80 2.74
C GLU A 119 -2.33 -4.51 1.52
N ALA A 120 -1.90 -4.13 0.31
CA ALA A 120 -2.31 -4.81 -0.91
C ALA A 120 -1.84 -6.28 -0.95
N LEU A 121 -0.59 -6.55 -0.57
CA LEU A 121 -0.05 -7.92 -0.49
C LEU A 121 -0.76 -8.76 0.58
N LEU A 122 -1.09 -8.19 1.74
CA LEU A 122 -1.87 -8.88 2.76
C LEU A 122 -3.26 -9.27 2.26
N LEU A 123 -3.92 -8.41 1.49
CA LEU A 123 -5.19 -8.72 0.85
C LEU A 123 -5.05 -9.83 -0.20
N ILE A 124 -4.01 -9.79 -1.03
CA ILE A 124 -3.72 -10.84 -2.03
C ILE A 124 -3.42 -12.16 -1.32
N LYS A 125 -2.58 -12.16 -0.28
CA LYS A 125 -2.26 -13.34 0.54
C LYS A 125 -3.54 -14.01 1.05
N LYS A 126 -4.48 -13.23 1.61
CA LYS A 126 -5.78 -13.75 2.07
C LYS A 126 -6.58 -14.41 0.96
N LYS A 127 -6.63 -13.81 -0.22
CA LYS A 127 -7.34 -14.38 -1.39
C LYS A 127 -6.65 -15.65 -1.91
N LEU A 128 -5.33 -15.66 -1.91
CA LEU A 128 -4.53 -16.81 -2.34
C LEU A 128 -4.74 -18.01 -1.42
N VAL A 129 -4.77 -17.81 -0.10
CA VAL A 129 -5.10 -18.89 0.86
C VAL A 129 -6.46 -19.50 0.57
N ASN A 130 -7.47 -18.70 0.23
CA ASN A 130 -8.79 -19.23 -0.15
C ASN A 130 -8.74 -20.01 -1.46
N ALA A 131 -7.95 -19.58 -2.44
CA ALA A 131 -7.75 -20.31 -3.69
C ALA A 131 -7.06 -21.64 -3.45
N ILE A 132 -5.98 -21.66 -2.66
CA ILE A 132 -5.26 -22.88 -2.26
C ILE A 132 -6.21 -23.86 -1.58
N ALA A 133 -7.01 -23.40 -0.60
CA ALA A 133 -7.97 -24.25 0.09
C ALA A 133 -9.01 -24.86 -0.87
N SER A 134 -9.51 -24.09 -1.84
CA SER A 134 -10.49 -24.54 -2.82
C SER A 134 -9.90 -25.55 -3.78
N VAL A 135 -8.69 -25.31 -4.31
CA VAL A 135 -8.00 -26.25 -5.23
C VAL A 135 -7.57 -27.50 -4.48
N SER A 136 -7.11 -27.40 -3.24
CA SER A 136 -6.77 -28.55 -2.39
C SER A 136 -7.96 -29.47 -2.18
N LYS A 137 -9.12 -28.90 -1.82
CA LYS A 137 -10.36 -29.66 -1.68
C LYS A 137 -10.75 -30.36 -3.00
N PHE A 138 -10.67 -29.67 -4.11
CA PHE A 138 -10.94 -30.24 -5.42
C PHE A 138 -9.95 -31.38 -5.75
N ALA A 139 -8.66 -31.20 -5.48
CA ALA A 139 -7.65 -32.21 -5.73
C ALA A 139 -7.90 -33.49 -4.93
N ASP A 140 -8.30 -33.35 -3.65
CA ASP A 140 -8.64 -34.50 -2.80
C ASP A 140 -9.92 -35.20 -3.23
N GLU A 141 -10.97 -34.44 -3.60
CA GLU A 141 -12.25 -35.01 -4.06
C GLU A 141 -12.09 -35.85 -5.33
N TYR A 142 -11.21 -35.41 -6.25
CA TYR A 142 -11.01 -36.10 -7.56
C TYR A 142 -9.68 -36.86 -7.66
N LYS A 143 -9.06 -37.20 -6.53
CA LYS A 143 -7.76 -37.89 -6.49
C LYS A 143 -7.77 -39.27 -7.18
N ASP A 144 -8.91 -39.96 -7.14
CA ASP A 144 -9.09 -41.30 -7.71
C ASP A 144 -9.82 -41.28 -9.07
N MET A 145 -10.21 -40.12 -9.57
CA MET A 145 -10.90 -39.96 -10.85
C MET A 145 -9.90 -40.11 -12.01
N PRO A 146 -9.95 -41.20 -12.81
CA PRO A 146 -9.01 -41.41 -13.88
C PRO A 146 -9.24 -40.45 -15.05
N CYS A 147 -8.17 -40.00 -15.67
CA CYS A 147 -8.18 -39.26 -16.92
C CYS A 147 -6.97 -39.58 -17.77
N LEU A 148 -7.04 -39.28 -19.05
CA LEU A 148 -5.96 -39.50 -19.98
C LEU A 148 -5.01 -38.31 -20.04
N GLY A 149 -3.72 -38.56 -19.84
CA GLY A 149 -2.66 -37.60 -20.12
C GLY A 149 -2.27 -37.63 -21.59
N PHE A 150 -1.94 -36.45 -22.13
CA PHE A 150 -1.55 -36.26 -23.52
C PHE A 150 -0.11 -35.73 -23.61
N THR A 151 0.61 -36.15 -24.65
CA THR A 151 1.93 -35.63 -25.03
C THR A 151 1.94 -35.40 -26.54
N HIS A 152 2.34 -34.22 -26.97
CA HIS A 152 2.32 -33.85 -28.40
C HIS A 152 0.96 -34.11 -29.10
N PHE A 153 -0.13 -33.75 -28.40
CA PHE A 153 -1.52 -33.98 -28.85
C PHE A 153 -1.91 -35.45 -29.07
N GLN A 154 -1.12 -36.37 -28.53
CA GLN A 154 -1.41 -37.82 -28.61
C GLN A 154 -1.65 -38.38 -27.21
N PRO A 155 -2.51 -39.42 -27.08
CA PRO A 155 -2.68 -40.14 -25.83
C PRO A 155 -1.35 -40.71 -25.34
N ALA A 156 -1.00 -40.45 -24.07
CA ALA A 156 0.24 -40.95 -23.47
C ALA A 156 -0.07 -42.01 -22.40
N GLN A 157 -0.46 -41.56 -21.20
CA GLN A 157 -0.69 -42.47 -20.09
C GLN A 157 -1.86 -42.05 -19.22
N PRO A 158 -2.50 -42.96 -18.49
CA PRO A 158 -3.49 -42.65 -17.49
C PRO A 158 -2.89 -41.80 -16.34
N THR A 159 -3.67 -40.89 -15.85
CA THR A 159 -3.42 -40.09 -14.63
C THR A 159 -4.74 -39.85 -13.91
N THR A 160 -4.78 -39.00 -12.91
CA THR A 160 -6.04 -38.59 -12.25
C THR A 160 -6.29 -37.11 -12.34
N VAL A 161 -7.56 -36.71 -12.23
CA VAL A 161 -7.95 -35.32 -12.22
C VAL A 161 -7.35 -34.60 -11.01
N GLY A 162 -7.41 -35.21 -9.82
CA GLY A 162 -6.80 -34.68 -8.61
C GLY A 162 -5.30 -34.47 -8.74
N LYS A 163 -4.57 -35.45 -9.35
CA LYS A 163 -3.13 -35.33 -9.62
C LYS A 163 -2.84 -34.09 -10.52
N ARG A 164 -3.66 -33.83 -11.52
CA ARG A 164 -3.49 -32.64 -12.37
C ARG A 164 -3.72 -31.33 -11.58
N ALA A 165 -4.71 -31.31 -10.69
CA ALA A 165 -4.99 -30.16 -9.84
C ALA A 165 -3.84 -29.87 -8.86
N THR A 166 -3.08 -30.89 -8.41
CA THR A 166 -1.91 -30.66 -7.53
C THR A 166 -0.79 -29.87 -8.21
N LEU A 167 -0.71 -29.85 -9.52
CA LEU A 167 0.28 -29.01 -10.24
C LEU A 167 -0.06 -27.54 -10.09
N TRP A 168 -1.33 -27.17 -10.29
CA TRP A 168 -1.79 -25.79 -10.05
C TRP A 168 -1.70 -25.40 -8.57
N LEU A 169 -1.99 -26.35 -7.69
CA LEU A 169 -1.88 -26.14 -6.25
C LEU A 169 -0.43 -25.84 -5.85
N MET A 170 0.54 -26.53 -6.43
CA MET A 170 1.95 -26.29 -6.16
C MET A 170 2.38 -24.88 -6.56
N ASP A 171 1.98 -24.42 -7.74
CA ASP A 171 2.27 -23.04 -8.20
C ASP A 171 1.70 -22.01 -7.21
N LEU A 172 0.44 -22.18 -6.78
CA LEU A 172 -0.19 -21.27 -5.80
C LEU A 172 0.51 -21.31 -4.43
N VAL A 173 1.04 -22.47 -4.00
CA VAL A 173 1.80 -22.58 -2.73
C VAL A 173 3.14 -21.85 -2.85
N MET A 174 3.84 -22.00 -3.97
CA MET A 174 5.08 -21.27 -4.23
C MET A 174 4.84 -19.75 -4.25
N ASP A 175 3.78 -19.30 -4.90
CA ASP A 175 3.37 -17.89 -4.90
C ASP A 175 3.07 -17.38 -3.47
N TYR A 176 2.43 -18.23 -2.65
CA TYR A 176 2.14 -17.88 -1.25
C TYR A 176 3.41 -17.71 -0.43
N GLU A 177 4.39 -18.61 -0.59
CA GLU A 177 5.68 -18.53 0.11
C GLU A 177 6.42 -17.24 -0.29
N GLU A 178 6.44 -16.90 -1.59
CA GLU A 178 7.07 -15.70 -2.09
C GLU A 178 6.38 -14.42 -1.59
N ILE A 179 5.05 -14.39 -1.59
CA ILE A 179 4.29 -13.25 -1.04
C ILE A 179 4.59 -13.08 0.46
N CYS A 180 4.68 -14.15 1.23
CA CYS A 180 5.06 -14.08 2.64
C CYS A 180 6.46 -13.50 2.80
N HIS A 181 7.43 -14.00 2.02
CA HIS A 181 8.81 -13.49 2.04
C HIS A 181 8.87 -11.99 1.72
N VAL A 182 8.17 -11.54 0.69
CA VAL A 182 8.12 -10.12 0.32
C VAL A 182 7.51 -9.29 1.43
N ILE A 183 6.36 -9.70 2.03
CA ILE A 183 5.72 -8.97 3.14
C ILE A 183 6.67 -8.81 4.33
N ASP A 184 7.40 -9.89 4.68
CA ASP A 184 8.30 -9.91 5.81
C ASP A 184 9.58 -9.08 5.55
N SER A 185 9.98 -8.93 4.29
CA SER A 185 11.13 -8.14 3.88
C SER A 185 10.83 -6.65 3.66
N LEU A 186 9.55 -6.25 3.56
CA LEU A 186 9.16 -4.86 3.39
C LEU A 186 9.50 -4.04 4.65
N MET A 187 10.37 -3.07 4.50
CA MET A 187 10.76 -2.14 5.55
C MET A 187 10.34 -0.73 5.20
N LEU A 188 9.90 0.02 6.20
CA LEU A 188 9.70 1.47 6.04
C LEU A 188 11.03 2.15 5.73
N LEU A 189 10.98 3.21 4.95
CA LEU A 189 12.16 3.97 4.54
C LEU A 189 12.61 4.99 5.60
N GLY A 190 11.88 5.08 6.71
CA GLY A 190 12.22 5.88 7.88
C GLY A 190 12.06 7.39 7.67
N SER A 191 12.69 8.15 8.54
CA SER A 191 12.68 9.62 8.47
C SER A 191 13.46 10.12 7.25
N LYS A 192 12.87 11.06 6.53
CA LYS A 192 13.46 11.72 5.36
C LYS A 192 13.61 13.20 5.64
N GLY A 193 14.84 13.65 5.77
CA GLY A 193 15.20 15.07 5.93
C GLY A 193 15.40 15.78 4.61
N THR A 194 15.93 16.98 4.65
CA THR A 194 16.15 17.83 3.45
C THR A 194 17.25 17.32 2.53
N CYS A 195 18.14 16.46 3.00
CA CYS A 195 19.22 15.86 2.20
C CYS A 195 18.74 14.57 1.53
N LEU A 196 17.81 14.67 0.59
CA LEU A 196 17.17 13.54 -0.11
C LEU A 196 18.17 12.65 -0.87
N LEU A 197 19.29 13.21 -1.30
CA LEU A 197 20.30 12.52 -2.13
C LEU A 197 20.82 11.22 -1.45
N TYR A 198 20.83 11.17 -0.14
CA TYR A 198 21.35 10.03 0.63
C TYR A 198 20.26 9.09 1.16
N THR A 199 19.00 9.50 1.11
CA THR A 199 17.90 8.78 1.74
C THR A 199 16.81 8.30 0.78
N SER A 200 16.78 8.79 -0.45
CA SER A 200 15.81 8.41 -1.47
C SER A 200 16.54 8.16 -2.79
N PRO A 201 17.11 6.96 -2.98
CA PRO A 201 17.70 6.62 -4.27
C PRO A 201 16.59 6.63 -5.33
N SER A 202 16.70 7.53 -6.28
CA SER A 202 15.82 7.58 -7.44
C SER A 202 16.64 7.49 -8.73
N PRO A 203 16.06 7.04 -9.84
CA PRO A 203 16.75 7.09 -11.14
C PRO A 203 17.26 8.48 -11.50
N ARG A 204 16.63 9.54 -10.96
CA ARG A 204 17.07 10.93 -11.16
C ARG A 204 18.34 11.23 -10.37
N ASP A 205 18.50 10.63 -9.19
CA ASP A 205 19.67 10.84 -8.33
C ASP A 205 20.87 9.99 -8.81
N ILE A 206 20.60 8.87 -9.48
CA ILE A 206 21.61 7.97 -10.06
C ILE A 206 22.12 8.46 -11.41
N SER A 207 21.27 9.09 -12.23
CA SER A 207 21.68 9.75 -13.43
C SER A 207 22.35 11.07 -13.05
N GLY A 208 23.67 11.04 -12.85
CA GLY A 208 24.43 12.26 -12.68
C GLY A 208 24.00 13.26 -13.74
N SER A 209 23.59 14.45 -13.30
CA SER A 209 23.21 15.55 -14.18
C SER A 209 24.35 15.80 -15.16
N ARG A 210 24.15 15.40 -16.41
CA ARG A 210 24.99 15.79 -17.51
C ARG A 210 24.62 17.17 -17.99
#